data_acf74ac88cb490f0f15405ef9999962a
#
_entry.id   acf74ac88cb490f0f15405ef9999962a
#
_cell.length_a   1.000
_cell.length_b   1.000
_cell.length_c   1.000
_cell.angle_alpha   90.00
_cell.angle_beta   90.00
_cell.angle_gamma   90.00
#
_symmetry.space_group_name_H-M   'P 1'
#
loop_
_entity.id
_entity.type
_entity.pdbx_description
1 polymer ?
#
loop_
_entity_poly.entity_id
_entity_poly.type
_entity_poly.pdbx_seq_one_letter_code
_entity_poly.pdbx_strand_id
1 'polypeptide(L)'
;MAKYGVHPVHTIAELELLCSRFPDNIRLFMAYLGDETLGGTLVFECGRVVHTQYISASPRGKELGALDLVFSWLINERYAEKPYLDFGKSTEDQGSYLNSNLIHQKEGFGGRGVCYDIYEWTIE
;
A
#
# COMPACT_ATOMS: atom_id res chain seq x y z
N MET A 1 -2.42 -13.80 3.94
CA MET A 1 -2.66 -13.39 2.55
C MET A 1 -1.46 -13.75 1.69
N ALA A 2 -1.57 -14.80 0.92
CA ALA A 2 -0.53 -15.16 -0.05
C ALA A 2 -0.99 -14.70 -1.44
N LYS A 3 -0.15 -13.94 -2.12
CA LYS A 3 -0.40 -13.43 -3.47
C LYS A 3 0.87 -13.61 -4.27
N TYR A 4 0.77 -14.12 -5.49
CA TYR A 4 1.94 -14.40 -6.34
C TYR A 4 2.93 -15.41 -5.73
N GLY A 5 2.46 -16.33 -4.88
CA GLY A 5 3.32 -17.34 -4.27
C GLY A 5 4.27 -16.82 -3.19
N VAL A 6 4.13 -15.57 -2.75
CA VAL A 6 4.92 -14.98 -1.67
C VAL A 6 4.06 -14.78 -0.43
N HIS A 7 4.72 -14.86 0.73
CA HIS A 7 4.07 -14.61 2.00
C HIS A 7 4.06 -13.10 2.32
N PRO A 8 3.02 -12.59 3.01
CA PRO A 8 3.06 -11.21 3.49
C PRO A 8 4.23 -11.00 4.45
N VAL A 9 4.72 -9.76 4.51
CA VAL A 9 5.83 -9.37 5.40
C VAL A 9 5.48 -9.60 6.86
N HIS A 10 4.21 -9.39 7.24
CA HIS A 10 3.73 -9.52 8.61
C HIS A 10 2.68 -10.62 8.72
N THR A 11 2.69 -11.34 9.84
CA THR A 11 1.58 -12.22 10.21
C THR A 11 0.42 -11.39 10.76
N ILE A 12 -0.77 -12.01 10.85
CA ILE A 12 -1.93 -11.35 11.46
C ILE A 12 -1.64 -10.96 12.92
N ALA A 13 -0.97 -11.86 13.66
CA ALA A 13 -0.59 -11.58 15.06
C ALA A 13 0.35 -10.38 15.17
N GLU A 14 1.31 -10.26 14.26
CA GLU A 14 2.22 -9.12 14.22
C GLU A 14 1.48 -7.82 13.91
N LEU A 15 0.53 -7.85 12.95
CA LEU A 15 -0.29 -6.68 12.63
C LEU A 15 -1.19 -6.27 13.78
N GLU A 16 -1.79 -7.23 14.49
CA GLU A 16 -2.59 -6.95 15.68
C GLU A 16 -1.75 -6.30 16.77
N LEU A 17 -0.53 -6.79 16.97
CA LEU A 17 0.40 -6.22 17.94
C LEU A 17 0.76 -4.78 17.57
N LEU A 18 1.09 -4.52 16.30
CA LEU A 18 1.41 -3.18 15.81
C LEU A 18 0.21 -2.23 15.98
N CYS A 19 -0.99 -2.68 15.63
CA CYS A 19 -2.21 -1.88 15.81
C CYS A 19 -2.47 -1.54 17.28
N SER A 20 -2.18 -2.48 18.20
CA SER A 20 -2.35 -2.24 19.63
C SER A 20 -1.36 -1.22 20.18
N ARG A 21 -0.14 -1.19 19.63
CA ARG A 21 0.92 -0.27 20.06
C ARG A 21 0.83 1.10 19.42
N PHE A 22 0.32 1.15 18.19
CA PHE A 22 0.21 2.39 17.41
C PHE A 22 -1.23 2.60 16.90
N PRO A 23 -2.22 2.70 17.80
CA PRO A 23 -3.63 2.75 17.39
C PRO A 23 -3.98 3.98 16.57
N ASP A 24 -3.24 5.07 16.71
CA ASP A 24 -3.49 6.31 15.97
C ASP A 24 -2.78 6.37 14.62
N ASN A 25 -1.86 5.43 14.37
CA ASN A 25 -0.99 5.47 13.19
C ASN A 25 -1.31 4.36 12.16
N ILE A 26 -2.03 3.33 12.54
CA ILE A 26 -2.33 2.20 11.66
C ILE A 26 -3.83 2.14 11.44
N ARG A 27 -4.25 2.20 10.16
CA ARG A 27 -5.66 2.22 9.79
C ARG A 27 -5.94 1.25 8.66
N LEU A 28 -7.12 0.65 8.73
CA LEU A 28 -7.61 -0.25 7.69
C LEU A 28 -8.83 0.39 7.02
N PHE A 29 -8.76 0.54 5.70
CA PHE A 29 -9.87 1.04 4.89
C PHE A 29 -10.37 -0.07 3.99
N MET A 30 -11.66 -0.33 4.04
CA MET A 30 -12.29 -1.42 3.30
C MET A 30 -13.43 -0.89 2.44
N ALA A 31 -13.59 -1.47 1.27
CA ALA A 31 -14.73 -1.22 0.39
C ALA A 31 -15.69 -2.40 0.46
N TYR A 32 -16.96 -2.08 0.62
CA TYR A 32 -18.05 -3.07 0.70
C TYR A 32 -19.13 -2.76 -0.33
N LEU A 33 -19.79 -3.81 -0.81
CA LEU A 33 -21.05 -3.69 -1.52
C LEU A 33 -22.08 -4.51 -0.72
N GLY A 34 -22.96 -3.81 0.01
CA GLY A 34 -23.79 -4.46 1.02
C GLY A 34 -22.91 -5.11 2.09
N ASP A 35 -23.04 -6.43 2.26
CA ASP A 35 -22.23 -7.21 3.21
C ASP A 35 -20.99 -7.84 2.58
N GLU A 36 -20.80 -7.66 1.25
CA GLU A 36 -19.67 -8.25 0.54
C GLU A 36 -18.43 -7.36 0.62
N THR A 37 -17.33 -7.91 1.08
CA THR A 37 -16.04 -7.23 1.11
C THR A 37 -15.40 -7.29 -0.27
N LEU A 38 -15.10 -6.12 -0.85
CA LEU A 38 -14.54 -6.00 -2.20
C LEU A 38 -13.03 -5.78 -2.21
N GLY A 39 -12.50 -5.14 -1.21
CA GLY A 39 -11.07 -4.87 -1.14
C GLY A 39 -10.75 -3.82 -0.09
N GLY A 40 -9.49 -3.48 0.01
CA GLY A 40 -9.05 -2.47 0.96
C GLY A 40 -7.56 -2.27 1.00
N THR A 41 -7.14 -1.41 1.90
CA THR A 41 -5.74 -1.10 2.14
C THR A 41 -5.48 -0.89 3.62
N LEU A 42 -4.34 -1.39 4.08
CA LEU A 42 -3.81 -1.09 5.41
C LEU A 42 -2.74 -0.02 5.26
N VAL A 43 -2.90 1.08 5.97
CA VAL A 43 -1.99 2.22 5.87
C VAL A 43 -1.30 2.50 7.20
N PHE A 44 -0.08 3.01 7.12
CA PHE A 44 0.67 3.55 8.25
C PHE A 44 0.70 5.07 8.10
N GLU A 45 0.07 5.78 9.04
CA GLU A 45 0.07 7.24 9.06
C GLU A 45 1.32 7.75 9.77
N CYS A 46 2.20 8.39 9.03
CA CYS A 46 3.34 9.12 9.58
C CYS A 46 3.05 10.62 9.51
N GLY A 47 3.92 11.46 10.10
CA GLY A 47 3.65 12.89 10.17
C GLY A 47 3.33 13.55 8.83
N ARG A 48 4.14 13.30 7.81
CA ARG A 48 3.99 13.89 6.48
C ARG A 48 3.59 12.90 5.40
N VAL A 49 3.69 11.61 5.68
CA VAL A 49 3.52 10.55 4.68
C VAL A 49 2.51 9.55 5.18
N VAL A 50 1.61 9.14 4.30
CA VAL A 50 0.74 7.99 4.50
C VAL A 50 1.29 6.86 3.64
N HIS A 51 1.75 5.79 4.29
CA HIS A 51 2.32 4.64 3.60
C HIS A 51 1.28 3.53 3.48
N THR A 52 1.01 3.09 2.25
CA THR A 52 0.12 1.95 2.01
C THR A 52 0.91 0.66 2.11
N GLN A 53 0.77 -0.04 3.24
CA GLN A 53 1.54 -1.27 3.51
C GLN A 53 0.97 -2.47 2.76
N TYR A 54 -0.35 -2.60 2.74
CA TYR A 54 -1.03 -3.70 2.06
C TYR A 54 -2.20 -3.19 1.24
N ILE A 55 -2.35 -3.73 0.04
CA ILE A 55 -3.44 -3.44 -0.90
C ILE A 55 -3.96 -4.78 -1.41
N SER A 56 -5.25 -4.99 -1.32
CA SER A 56 -5.85 -6.22 -1.83
C SER A 56 -7.29 -6.00 -2.29
N ALA A 57 -7.71 -6.75 -3.29
CA ALA A 57 -9.09 -6.77 -3.76
C ALA A 57 -9.49 -8.17 -4.17
N SER A 58 -10.77 -8.51 -3.95
CA SER A 58 -11.34 -9.75 -4.49
C SER A 58 -11.46 -9.66 -6.01
N PRO A 59 -11.66 -10.79 -6.73
CA PRO A 59 -11.90 -10.73 -8.17
C PRO A 59 -13.07 -9.83 -8.54
N ARG A 60 -14.17 -9.88 -7.77
CA ARG A 60 -15.31 -8.99 -7.98
C ARG A 60 -14.97 -7.54 -7.67
N GLY A 61 -14.19 -7.30 -6.63
CA GLY A 61 -13.71 -5.94 -6.31
C GLY A 61 -12.88 -5.34 -7.43
N LYS A 62 -12.05 -6.14 -8.08
CA LYS A 62 -11.28 -5.70 -9.24
C LYS A 62 -12.17 -5.35 -10.43
N GLU A 63 -13.17 -6.18 -10.70
CA GLU A 63 -14.13 -5.90 -11.77
C GLU A 63 -14.94 -4.62 -11.53
N LEU A 64 -15.29 -4.34 -10.28
CA LEU A 64 -16.09 -3.17 -9.91
C LEU A 64 -15.25 -1.90 -9.67
N GLY A 65 -13.93 -2.00 -9.72
CA GLY A 65 -13.06 -0.84 -9.48
C GLY A 65 -13.02 -0.42 -8.01
N ALA A 66 -13.12 -1.36 -7.08
CA ALA A 66 -13.17 -1.06 -5.65
C ALA A 66 -11.95 -0.29 -5.15
N LEU A 67 -10.75 -0.65 -5.62
CA LEU A 67 -9.51 0.04 -5.22
C LEU A 67 -9.45 1.46 -5.79
N ASP A 68 -9.97 1.68 -6.99
CA ASP A 68 -10.06 3.04 -7.56
C ASP A 68 -10.90 3.93 -6.66
N LEU A 69 -12.02 3.43 -6.17
CA LEU A 69 -12.88 4.15 -5.23
C LEU A 69 -12.16 4.44 -3.91
N VAL A 70 -11.52 3.42 -3.33
CA VAL A 70 -10.80 3.56 -2.05
C VAL A 70 -9.70 4.61 -2.18
N PHE A 71 -8.84 4.52 -3.18
CA PHE A 71 -7.74 5.47 -3.34
C PHE A 71 -8.18 6.85 -3.77
N SER A 72 -9.24 6.96 -4.58
CA SER A 72 -9.82 8.25 -4.90
C SER A 72 -10.29 8.96 -3.63
N TRP A 73 -10.98 8.25 -2.75
CA TRP A 73 -11.44 8.80 -1.49
C TRP A 73 -10.29 9.14 -0.55
N LEU A 74 -9.29 8.26 -0.43
CA LEU A 74 -8.13 8.51 0.43
C LEU A 74 -7.35 9.74 -0.03
N ILE A 75 -7.12 9.89 -1.32
CA ILE A 75 -6.32 10.98 -1.88
C ILE A 75 -7.09 12.31 -1.81
N ASN A 76 -8.36 12.31 -2.17
CA ASN A 76 -9.13 13.55 -2.33
C ASN A 76 -9.86 14.00 -1.06
N GLU A 77 -10.14 13.08 -0.14
CA GLU A 77 -10.93 13.38 1.06
C GLU A 77 -10.13 13.12 2.34
N ARG A 78 -9.83 11.87 2.64
CA ARG A 78 -9.26 11.45 3.93
C ARG A 78 -7.88 12.06 4.19
N TYR A 79 -7.02 12.03 3.17
CA TYR A 79 -5.63 12.48 3.27
C TYR A 79 -5.31 13.64 2.33
N ALA A 80 -6.32 14.43 1.98
CA ALA A 80 -6.15 15.55 1.06
C ALA A 80 -5.10 16.58 1.52
N GLU A 81 -4.90 16.71 2.83
CA GLU A 81 -3.95 17.66 3.42
C GLU A 81 -2.57 17.05 3.71
N LYS A 82 -2.40 15.73 3.52
CA LYS A 82 -1.09 15.11 3.68
C LYS A 82 -0.21 15.41 2.48
N PRO A 83 1.08 15.76 2.69
CA PRO A 83 1.98 16.04 1.57
C PRO A 83 2.21 14.85 0.64
N TYR A 84 2.25 13.64 1.18
CA TYR A 84 2.58 12.45 0.39
C TYR A 84 1.72 11.26 0.78
N LEU A 85 1.31 10.49 -0.23
CA LEU A 85 0.78 9.15 -0.07
C LEU A 85 1.72 8.21 -0.83
N ASP A 86 2.31 7.26 -0.12
CA ASP A 86 3.34 6.36 -0.63
C ASP A 86 2.72 4.98 -0.88
N PHE A 87 2.84 4.50 -2.11
CA PHE A 87 2.38 3.16 -2.49
C PHE A 87 3.42 2.06 -2.22
N GLY A 88 4.56 2.42 -1.66
CA GLY A 88 5.63 1.47 -1.36
C GLY A 88 6.49 1.12 -2.58
N LYS A 89 7.37 0.18 -2.38
CA LYS A 89 8.32 -0.24 -3.41
C LYS A 89 7.63 -1.00 -4.53
N SER A 90 8.15 -0.85 -5.74
CA SER A 90 7.75 -1.63 -6.91
C SER A 90 8.93 -2.42 -7.46
N THR A 91 9.90 -2.73 -6.61
CA THR A 91 11.13 -3.43 -6.96
C THR A 91 11.24 -4.76 -6.22
N GLU A 92 11.99 -5.66 -6.80
CA GLU A 92 12.35 -6.97 -6.26
C GLU A 92 13.87 -7.09 -6.24
N ASP A 93 14.40 -8.18 -5.68
CA ASP A 93 15.85 -8.44 -5.60
C ASP A 93 16.63 -7.25 -5.03
N GLN A 94 16.18 -6.76 -3.87
CA GLN A 94 16.81 -5.65 -3.14
C GLN A 94 16.95 -4.35 -3.99
N GLY A 95 15.99 -4.13 -4.88
CA GLY A 95 15.95 -2.94 -5.71
C GLY A 95 16.55 -3.09 -7.10
N SER A 96 17.09 -4.27 -7.43
CA SER A 96 17.73 -4.49 -8.73
C SER A 96 16.77 -4.84 -9.86
N TYR A 97 15.52 -5.18 -9.55
CA TYR A 97 14.51 -5.56 -10.54
C TYR A 97 13.23 -4.75 -10.34
N LEU A 98 12.78 -4.09 -11.41
CA LEU A 98 11.53 -3.35 -11.40
C LEU A 98 10.36 -4.27 -11.73
N ASN A 99 9.35 -4.34 -10.84
CA ASN A 99 8.08 -5.00 -11.11
C ASN A 99 7.17 -4.07 -11.91
N SER A 100 7.17 -4.22 -13.23
CA SER A 100 6.46 -3.31 -14.13
C SER A 100 4.94 -3.38 -14.00
N ASN A 101 4.38 -4.55 -13.66
CA ASN A 101 2.94 -4.66 -13.42
C ASN A 101 2.52 -3.91 -12.16
N LEU A 102 3.32 -4.01 -11.11
CA LEU A 102 3.04 -3.35 -9.84
C LEU A 102 3.14 -1.83 -9.98
N ILE A 103 4.19 -1.33 -10.63
CA ILE A 103 4.34 0.11 -10.82
C ILE A 103 3.26 0.67 -11.75
N HIS A 104 2.84 -0.08 -12.75
CA HIS A 104 1.75 0.31 -13.64
C HIS A 104 0.44 0.49 -12.87
N GLN A 105 0.13 -0.44 -11.95
CA GLN A 105 -1.03 -0.31 -11.07
C GLN A 105 -0.98 0.96 -10.23
N LYS A 106 0.18 1.23 -9.63
CA LYS A 106 0.37 2.41 -8.78
C LYS A 106 0.30 3.71 -9.57
N GLU A 107 0.85 3.74 -10.77
CA GLU A 107 0.73 4.90 -11.66
C GLU A 107 -0.71 5.13 -12.10
N GLY A 108 -1.49 4.06 -12.25
CA GLY A 108 -2.92 4.15 -12.55
C GLY A 108 -3.72 4.88 -11.46
N PHE A 109 -3.26 4.86 -10.22
CA PHE A 109 -3.84 5.63 -9.12
C PHE A 109 -3.32 7.08 -9.07
N GLY A 110 -2.50 7.48 -10.00
CA GLY A 110 -1.90 8.82 -10.03
C GLY A 110 -0.50 8.88 -9.41
N GLY A 111 0.04 7.76 -8.98
CA GLY A 111 1.39 7.70 -8.42
C GLY A 111 2.46 7.98 -9.45
N ARG A 112 3.60 8.44 -8.97
CA ARG A 112 4.80 8.64 -9.80
C ARG A 112 6.00 8.05 -9.07
N GLY A 113 6.91 7.51 -9.85
CA GLY A 113 8.11 6.91 -9.32
C GLY A 113 9.07 7.94 -8.72
N VAL A 114 9.64 7.59 -7.58
CA VAL A 114 10.76 8.30 -6.98
C VAL A 114 11.85 7.27 -6.79
N CYS A 115 13.04 7.57 -7.28
CA CYS A 115 14.18 6.67 -7.16
C CYS A 115 14.87 6.88 -5.82
N TYR A 116 14.99 5.79 -5.04
CA TYR A 116 15.81 5.78 -3.84
C TYR A 116 17.18 5.24 -4.21
N ASP A 117 18.16 6.11 -4.26
CA ASP A 117 19.51 5.73 -4.64
C ASP A 117 20.18 4.94 -3.52
N ILE A 118 20.94 3.94 -3.92
CA ILE A 118 21.80 3.16 -3.03
C ILE A 118 23.23 3.60 -3.30
N TYR A 119 23.91 4.06 -2.26
CA TYR A 119 25.30 4.47 -2.35
C TYR A 119 26.17 3.46 -1.65
N GLU A 120 27.23 3.08 -2.31
CA GLU A 120 28.20 2.12 -1.78
C GLU A 120 29.58 2.76 -1.76
N TRP A 121 30.26 2.68 -0.63
CA TRP A 121 31.59 3.21 -0.45
C TRP A 121 32.49 2.15 0.18
N THR A 122 33.60 1.82 -0.50
CA THR A 122 34.59 0.92 0.04
C THR A 122 35.64 1.71 0.82
N ILE A 123 35.79 1.39 2.08
CA ILE A 123 36.77 2.03 2.96
C ILE A 123 38.05 1.22 2.90
N GLU A 124 39.12 1.83 2.49
CA GLU A 124 40.45 1.22 2.41
C GLU A 124 41.30 1.52 3.64
#